data_a38e646af5249c7bf9cd8a0da870951d
#
_entry.id   a38e646af5249c7bf9cd8a0da870951d
#
_cell.length_a   1.000
_cell.length_b   1.000
_cell.length_c   1.000
_cell.angle_alpha   90.00
_cell.angle_beta   90.00
_cell.angle_gamma   90.00
#
_symmetry.space_group_name_H-M   'P 1'
#
loop_
_entity.id
_entity.type
_entity.pdbx_description
1 polymer ?
#
loop_
_entity_poly.entity_id
_entity_poly.type
_entity_poly.pdbx_seq_one_letter_code
_entity_poly.pdbx_strand_id
1 'polypeptide(L)'
;MSTFVEIGPEEYDLAAFKSFDPAAAGFEIGNARAMMWLAQLAYETHRMTTVEIVSRAWDFKSVASFIKHKTSLKGSFETCGLIGERTGAVILAFAGTDPGIWQNLTTDFTPLPQAGSDIHEGFRLAAAAAQSEVEQAVRLSQQSKKPLFITGHSLGAALAALAAQIALKEGSPPSAVYAFGMPRVGGEKFKSSYDAGLGALTYRLVHGIDLVARVPPSFAGFRHVGRVLQCGAGAKFDGATPLSPIGSDDPSFGEQLPNMFRRGVGNVLTGHILSPTGPGTFGPLFRFIPPEIRDHLQDSYWQALTP
;
A
#
# COMPACT_ATOMS: atom_id res chain seq x y z
N MET A 1 7.68 -10.92 14.64
CA MET A 1 6.71 -10.28 13.73
C MET A 1 5.41 -10.10 14.46
N SER A 2 4.69 -9.04 14.16
CA SER A 2 3.44 -8.75 14.84
C SER A 2 2.33 -9.59 14.22
N THR A 3 1.54 -10.25 15.04
CA THR A 3 0.37 -11.04 14.63
C THR A 3 -0.78 -10.18 14.05
N PHE A 4 -0.59 -8.86 13.95
CA PHE A 4 -1.61 -7.93 13.45
C PHE A 4 -1.81 -7.96 11.94
N VAL A 5 -0.85 -8.49 11.21
CA VAL A 5 -0.86 -8.51 9.74
C VAL A 5 -0.90 -9.93 9.18
N GLU A 6 -0.63 -10.94 10.00
CA GLU A 6 -0.68 -12.34 9.61
C GLU A 6 -2.05 -12.91 9.92
N ILE A 7 -2.72 -13.46 8.90
CA ILE A 7 -4.03 -14.11 9.04
C ILE A 7 -3.97 -15.55 8.51
N GLY A 8 -4.90 -16.40 8.99
CA GLY A 8 -5.01 -17.76 8.49
C GLY A 8 -5.49 -17.81 7.03
N PRO A 9 -5.13 -18.86 6.27
CA PRO A 9 -5.61 -19.00 4.89
C PRO A 9 -7.14 -19.03 4.80
N GLU A 10 -7.83 -19.46 5.86
CA GLU A 10 -9.29 -19.51 5.96
C GLU A 10 -9.95 -18.13 6.13
N GLU A 11 -9.17 -17.11 6.50
CA GLU A 11 -9.65 -15.73 6.64
C GLU A 11 -9.61 -14.96 5.32
N TYR A 12 -8.90 -15.50 4.31
CA TYR A 12 -8.82 -14.86 3.00
C TYR A 12 -10.12 -15.02 2.22
N ASP A 13 -10.50 -13.95 1.54
CA ASP A 13 -11.62 -14.00 0.58
C ASP A 13 -11.20 -14.74 -0.69
N LEU A 14 -11.50 -16.02 -0.77
CA LEU A 14 -11.17 -16.86 -1.92
C LEU A 14 -11.90 -16.42 -3.21
N ALA A 15 -12.92 -15.57 -3.10
CA ALA A 15 -13.62 -14.98 -4.24
C ALA A 15 -13.10 -13.60 -4.65
N ALA A 16 -12.02 -13.11 -4.02
CA ALA A 16 -11.50 -11.75 -4.25
C ALA A 16 -11.20 -11.45 -5.72
N PHE A 17 -10.76 -12.44 -6.48
CA PHE A 17 -10.42 -12.31 -7.90
C PHE A 17 -11.56 -12.64 -8.87
N LYS A 18 -12.77 -12.97 -8.38
CA LYS A 18 -13.89 -13.36 -9.24
C LYS A 18 -14.34 -12.23 -10.17
N SER A 19 -14.26 -10.99 -9.72
CA SER A 19 -14.63 -9.80 -10.49
C SER A 19 -13.39 -9.00 -10.98
N PHE A 20 -12.21 -9.62 -11.00
CA PHE A 20 -11.00 -8.98 -11.50
C PHE A 20 -11.03 -8.97 -13.04
N ASP A 21 -10.98 -7.75 -13.61
CA ASP A 21 -10.91 -7.53 -15.06
C ASP A 21 -9.52 -7.01 -15.44
N PRO A 22 -8.65 -7.84 -16.06
CA PRO A 22 -7.34 -7.39 -16.52
C PRO A 22 -7.40 -6.48 -17.74
N ALA A 23 -8.53 -6.37 -18.43
CA ALA A 23 -8.72 -5.53 -19.61
C ALA A 23 -9.34 -4.17 -19.28
N ALA A 24 -9.64 -3.91 -18.01
CA ALA A 24 -10.25 -2.65 -17.59
C ALA A 24 -9.41 -1.45 -18.00
N ALA A 25 -10.05 -0.50 -18.68
CA ALA A 25 -9.39 0.73 -19.14
C ALA A 25 -9.30 1.82 -18.06
N GLY A 26 -9.84 1.57 -16.85
CA GLY A 26 -9.92 2.54 -15.77
C GLY A 26 -10.04 1.88 -14.40
N PHE A 27 -10.49 2.66 -13.43
CA PHE A 27 -10.76 2.15 -12.09
C PHE A 27 -11.92 1.17 -12.09
N GLU A 28 -11.72 0.01 -11.49
CA GLU A 28 -12.75 -0.99 -11.24
C GLU A 28 -12.72 -1.43 -9.78
N ILE A 29 -13.88 -1.44 -9.14
CA ILE A 29 -14.00 -1.81 -7.73
C ILE A 29 -13.65 -3.30 -7.50
N GLY A 30 -13.94 -4.17 -8.48
CA GLY A 30 -13.55 -5.58 -8.46
C GLY A 30 -12.03 -5.75 -8.48
N ASN A 31 -11.34 -4.93 -9.27
CA ASN A 31 -9.88 -4.89 -9.29
C ASN A 31 -9.32 -4.36 -7.97
N ALA A 32 -9.92 -3.30 -7.41
CA ALA A 32 -9.52 -2.78 -6.10
C ALA A 32 -9.61 -3.84 -5.01
N ARG A 33 -10.73 -4.62 -4.97
CA ARG A 33 -10.90 -5.74 -4.03
C ARG A 33 -9.80 -6.80 -4.19
N ALA A 34 -9.55 -7.25 -5.41
CA ALA A 34 -8.51 -8.24 -5.69
C ALA A 34 -7.12 -7.74 -5.28
N MET A 35 -6.81 -6.47 -5.61
CA MET A 35 -5.53 -5.85 -5.30
C MET A 35 -5.32 -5.64 -3.80
N MET A 36 -6.38 -5.31 -3.03
CA MET A 36 -6.27 -5.19 -1.58
C MET A 36 -5.96 -6.54 -0.92
N TRP A 37 -6.64 -7.61 -1.33
CA TRP A 37 -6.38 -8.94 -0.81
C TRP A 37 -4.99 -9.46 -1.18
N LEU A 38 -4.48 -9.11 -2.36
CA LEU A 38 -3.11 -9.45 -2.72
C LEU A 38 -2.07 -8.60 -1.96
N ALA A 39 -2.38 -7.34 -1.68
CA ALA A 39 -1.56 -6.51 -0.81
C ALA A 39 -1.51 -7.07 0.62
N GLN A 40 -2.63 -7.66 1.11
CA GLN A 40 -2.64 -8.41 2.38
C GLN A 40 -1.77 -9.67 2.29
N LEU A 41 -1.88 -10.45 1.22
CA LEU A 41 -1.08 -11.67 1.05
C LEU A 41 0.43 -11.37 0.99
N ALA A 42 0.82 -10.18 0.54
CA ALA A 42 2.22 -9.76 0.51
C ALA A 42 2.88 -9.68 1.91
N TYR A 43 2.11 -9.57 2.99
CA TYR A 43 2.65 -9.66 4.35
C TYR A 43 3.02 -11.09 4.77
N GLU A 44 2.55 -12.10 4.04
CA GLU A 44 2.78 -13.52 4.34
C GLU A 44 4.04 -14.09 3.66
N THR A 45 4.95 -13.24 3.20
CA THR A 45 6.13 -13.66 2.40
C THR A 45 7.01 -14.72 3.06
N HIS A 46 6.99 -14.86 4.37
CA HIS A 46 7.70 -15.89 5.13
C HIS A 46 6.80 -17.09 5.50
N ARG A 47 5.51 -17.03 5.18
CA ARG A 47 4.54 -18.13 5.38
C ARG A 47 4.13 -18.72 4.03
N MET A 48 5.10 -19.32 3.31
CA MET A 48 4.91 -19.78 1.94
C MET A 48 3.73 -20.72 1.76
N THR A 49 3.37 -21.52 2.77
CA THR A 49 2.18 -22.39 2.72
C THR A 49 0.89 -21.58 2.58
N THR A 50 0.76 -20.48 3.33
CA THR A 50 -0.39 -19.57 3.19
C THR A 50 -0.41 -18.93 1.81
N VAL A 51 0.74 -18.43 1.34
CA VAL A 51 0.86 -17.84 0.00
C VAL A 51 0.44 -18.83 -1.09
N GLU A 52 0.90 -20.07 -1.02
CA GLU A 52 0.57 -21.11 -2.01
C GLU A 52 -0.90 -21.51 -1.99
N ILE A 53 -1.51 -21.71 -0.81
CA ILE A 53 -2.92 -22.07 -0.67
C ILE A 53 -3.80 -20.98 -1.27
N VAL A 54 -3.59 -19.74 -0.83
CA VAL A 54 -4.43 -18.60 -1.22
C VAL A 54 -4.25 -18.24 -2.69
N SER A 55 -3.00 -18.15 -3.18
CA SER A 55 -2.74 -17.81 -4.57
C SER A 55 -3.29 -18.87 -5.55
N ARG A 56 -3.24 -20.15 -5.18
CA ARG A 56 -3.85 -21.23 -5.98
C ARG A 56 -5.37 -21.05 -6.06
N ALA A 57 -6.03 -20.68 -4.97
CA ALA A 57 -7.47 -20.41 -4.96
C ALA A 57 -7.85 -19.21 -5.85
N TRP A 58 -6.93 -18.29 -6.10
CA TRP A 58 -7.08 -17.14 -6.98
C TRP A 58 -6.58 -17.38 -8.42
N ASP A 59 -6.36 -18.61 -8.83
CA ASP A 59 -5.89 -19.02 -10.18
C ASP A 59 -4.53 -18.44 -10.59
N PHE A 60 -3.64 -18.20 -9.61
CA PHE A 60 -2.26 -17.90 -9.94
C PHE A 60 -1.54 -19.15 -10.44
N LYS A 61 -0.86 -19.03 -11.59
CA LYS A 61 -0.02 -20.09 -12.17
C LYS A 61 1.31 -20.20 -11.45
N SER A 62 1.84 -19.07 -11.05
CA SER A 62 3.07 -18.97 -10.28
C SER A 62 3.02 -17.76 -9.38
N VAL A 63 3.60 -17.90 -8.18
CA VAL A 63 3.84 -16.80 -7.25
C VAL A 63 5.23 -16.97 -6.67
N ALA A 64 6.02 -15.90 -6.73
CA ALA A 64 7.33 -15.83 -6.10
C ALA A 64 7.29 -14.74 -5.02
N SER A 65 7.65 -15.10 -3.79
CA SER A 65 7.85 -14.15 -2.71
C SER A 65 9.28 -13.61 -2.73
N PHE A 66 9.46 -12.41 -2.25
CA PHE A 66 10.78 -11.83 -2.04
C PHE A 66 10.86 -11.07 -0.72
N ILE A 67 12.05 -11.13 -0.11
CA ILE A 67 12.44 -10.32 1.04
C ILE A 67 13.80 -9.72 0.70
N LYS A 68 13.88 -8.40 0.68
CA LYS A 68 15.09 -7.67 0.31
C LYS A 68 15.50 -6.71 1.40
N HIS A 69 16.79 -6.59 1.59
CA HIS A 69 17.38 -5.71 2.59
C HIS A 69 18.27 -4.67 1.91
N LYS A 70 18.18 -3.44 2.36
CA LYS A 70 19.07 -2.35 2.00
C LYS A 70 19.60 -1.69 3.26
N THR A 71 20.90 -1.80 3.48
CA THR A 71 21.57 -1.13 4.58
C THR A 71 22.12 0.23 4.11
N SER A 72 21.92 1.26 4.92
CA SER A 72 22.48 2.59 4.73
C SER A 72 23.01 3.11 6.05
N LEU A 73 23.68 4.28 6.04
CA LEU A 73 24.10 4.95 7.26
C LEU A 73 22.93 5.32 8.20
N LYS A 74 21.70 5.32 7.67
CA LYS A 74 20.47 5.65 8.42
C LYS A 74 19.70 4.43 8.94
N GLY A 75 20.21 3.21 8.69
CA GLY A 75 19.57 1.98 9.13
C GLY A 75 19.43 0.93 8.03
N SER A 76 18.81 -0.18 8.39
CA SER A 76 18.47 -1.27 7.48
C SER A 76 16.99 -1.18 7.11
N PHE A 77 16.69 -1.26 5.82
CA PHE A 77 15.34 -1.26 5.27
C PHE A 77 15.04 -2.64 4.70
N GLU A 78 13.96 -3.23 5.14
CA GLU A 78 13.42 -4.47 4.59
C GLU A 78 12.27 -4.15 3.65
N THR A 79 12.22 -4.83 2.50
CA THR A 79 11.15 -4.74 1.53
C THR A 79 10.68 -6.13 1.16
N CYS A 80 9.42 -6.41 1.43
CA CYS A 80 8.79 -7.70 1.18
C CYS A 80 7.70 -7.55 0.11
N GLY A 81 7.48 -8.61 -0.65
CA GLY A 81 6.42 -8.61 -1.64
C GLY A 81 6.29 -9.91 -2.42
N LEU A 82 5.38 -9.88 -3.38
CA LEU A 82 5.04 -11.01 -4.24
C LEU A 82 5.05 -10.58 -5.71
N ILE A 83 5.58 -11.45 -6.57
CA ILE A 83 5.36 -11.38 -8.02
C ILE A 83 4.51 -12.57 -8.39
N GLY A 84 3.32 -12.33 -8.95
CA GLY A 84 2.39 -13.37 -9.34
C GLY A 84 2.01 -13.30 -10.81
N GLU A 85 1.98 -14.45 -11.47
CA GLU A 85 1.42 -14.61 -12.82
C GLU A 85 0.10 -15.39 -12.73
N ARG A 86 -0.96 -14.80 -13.23
CA ARG A 86 -2.26 -15.45 -13.37
C ARG A 86 -2.79 -15.36 -14.80
N THR A 87 -3.96 -15.96 -15.04
CA THR A 87 -4.66 -15.79 -16.31
C THR A 87 -4.97 -14.32 -16.53
N GLY A 88 -4.42 -13.75 -17.60
CA GLY A 88 -4.69 -12.37 -18.05
C GLY A 88 -3.85 -11.27 -17.38
N ALA A 89 -3.04 -11.53 -16.35
CA ALA A 89 -2.25 -10.49 -15.70
C ALA A 89 -0.96 -10.98 -15.06
N VAL A 90 0.01 -10.09 -14.94
CA VAL A 90 1.13 -10.17 -13.98
C VAL A 90 0.89 -9.10 -12.90
N ILE A 91 1.10 -9.47 -11.65
CA ILE A 91 0.83 -8.57 -10.53
C ILE A 91 2.05 -8.54 -9.61
N LEU A 92 2.49 -7.33 -9.26
CA LEU A 92 3.53 -7.06 -8.27
C LEU A 92 2.86 -6.45 -7.04
N ALA A 93 3.00 -7.09 -5.88
CA ALA A 93 2.42 -6.62 -4.62
C ALA A 93 3.51 -6.39 -3.58
N PHE A 94 3.43 -5.27 -2.88
CA PHE A 94 4.34 -4.93 -1.79
C PHE A 94 3.62 -4.97 -0.44
N ALA A 95 4.28 -5.57 0.54
CA ALA A 95 3.90 -5.44 1.93
C ALA A 95 4.23 -4.05 2.45
N GLY A 96 3.44 -3.57 3.40
CA GLY A 96 3.81 -2.43 4.22
C GLY A 96 4.73 -2.81 5.36
N THR A 97 5.01 -1.85 6.23
CA THR A 97 5.72 -2.08 7.49
C THR A 97 4.76 -2.67 8.53
N ASP A 98 5.29 -3.56 9.37
CA ASP A 98 4.57 -4.04 10.55
C ASP A 98 4.09 -2.85 11.40
N PRO A 99 2.80 -2.78 11.77
CA PRO A 99 2.27 -1.73 12.63
C PRO A 99 3.01 -1.56 13.96
N GLY A 100 3.65 -2.62 14.49
CA GLY A 100 4.50 -2.55 15.68
C GLY A 100 5.78 -1.72 15.50
N ILE A 101 6.23 -1.53 14.25
CA ILE A 101 7.42 -0.73 13.90
C ILE A 101 7.04 0.71 13.48
N TRP A 102 5.75 0.99 13.36
CA TRP A 102 5.20 2.27 12.93
C TRP A 102 5.64 3.47 13.76
N GLN A 103 5.95 3.25 15.04
CA GLN A 103 6.49 4.29 15.92
C GLN A 103 7.77 4.91 15.33
N ASN A 104 8.61 4.10 14.70
CA ASN A 104 9.82 4.57 14.06
C ASN A 104 9.49 5.31 12.75
N LEU A 105 8.47 4.88 12.00
CA LEU A 105 8.10 5.54 10.75
C LEU A 105 7.51 6.94 10.97
N THR A 106 6.71 7.12 12.03
CA THR A 106 6.12 8.45 12.35
C THR A 106 7.09 9.39 13.02
N THR A 107 8.09 8.86 13.75
CA THR A 107 9.17 9.67 14.36
C THR A 107 10.31 9.93 13.40
N ASP A 108 10.62 8.99 12.50
CA ASP A 108 11.67 9.10 11.48
C ASP A 108 11.20 9.83 10.21
N PHE A 109 9.93 10.22 10.12
CA PHE A 109 9.48 11.22 9.16
C PHE A 109 10.11 12.58 9.50
N THR A 110 11.44 12.64 9.45
CA THR A 110 12.12 13.93 9.38
C THR A 110 11.66 14.63 8.11
N PRO A 111 10.98 15.77 8.22
CA PRO A 111 10.26 16.41 7.11
C PRO A 111 11.17 17.09 6.08
N LEU A 112 12.45 16.75 6.03
CA LEU A 112 13.38 17.39 5.12
C LEU A 112 13.64 16.48 3.92
N PRO A 113 13.21 16.88 2.70
CA PRO A 113 13.79 16.34 1.48
C PRO A 113 15.30 16.55 1.55
N GLN A 114 16.09 15.50 1.40
CA GLN A 114 17.53 15.67 1.32
C GLN A 114 17.88 16.46 0.06
N ALA A 115 18.92 17.31 0.15
CA ALA A 115 19.43 18.05 -0.98
C ALA A 115 19.65 17.11 -2.18
N GLY A 116 18.88 17.31 -3.24
CA GLY A 116 18.98 16.56 -4.50
C GLY A 116 17.92 15.48 -4.76
N SER A 117 17.10 15.09 -3.78
CA SER A 117 15.97 14.15 -4.01
C SER A 117 14.67 14.74 -3.48
N ASP A 118 13.65 14.74 -4.32
CA ASP A 118 12.31 15.17 -3.98
C ASP A 118 11.43 14.01 -3.43
N ILE A 119 12.03 12.81 -3.25
CA ILE A 119 11.39 11.61 -2.72
C ILE A 119 11.84 11.40 -1.28
N HIS A 120 10.93 10.96 -0.41
CA HIS A 120 11.27 10.58 0.96
C HIS A 120 12.35 9.49 0.96
N GLU A 121 13.44 9.71 1.69
CA GLU A 121 14.66 8.89 1.63
C GLU A 121 14.39 7.42 1.97
N GLY A 122 13.60 7.15 3.02
CA GLY A 122 13.25 5.79 3.42
C GLY A 122 12.53 5.03 2.31
N PHE A 123 11.57 5.67 1.63
CA PHE A 123 10.87 5.05 0.50
C PHE A 123 11.80 4.79 -0.68
N ARG A 124 12.68 5.73 -0.97
CA ARG A 124 13.68 5.60 -2.04
C ARG A 124 14.62 4.41 -1.80
N LEU A 125 15.11 4.25 -0.56
CA LEU A 125 15.99 3.15 -0.19
C LEU A 125 15.27 1.79 -0.23
N ALA A 126 14.04 1.73 0.29
CA ALA A 126 13.23 0.52 0.26
C ALA A 126 12.87 0.12 -1.19
N ALA A 127 12.50 1.06 -2.05
CA ALA A 127 12.25 0.79 -3.46
C ALA A 127 13.52 0.32 -4.19
N ALA A 128 14.67 0.93 -3.90
CA ALA A 128 15.95 0.52 -4.48
C ALA A 128 16.39 -0.90 -4.03
N ALA A 129 15.93 -1.37 -2.87
CA ALA A 129 16.16 -2.74 -2.43
C ALA A 129 15.45 -3.77 -3.32
N ALA A 130 14.25 -3.43 -3.82
CA ALA A 130 13.43 -4.32 -4.63
C ALA A 130 13.50 -4.02 -6.15
N GLN A 131 14.48 -3.25 -6.60
CA GLN A 131 14.57 -2.86 -8.01
C GLN A 131 14.63 -4.07 -8.94
N SER A 132 15.42 -5.09 -8.61
CA SER A 132 15.54 -6.33 -9.41
C SER A 132 14.21 -7.08 -9.54
N GLU A 133 13.37 -7.03 -8.52
CA GLU A 133 12.04 -7.65 -8.49
C GLU A 133 11.05 -6.87 -9.36
N VAL A 134 11.12 -5.54 -9.35
CA VAL A 134 10.34 -4.70 -10.27
C VAL A 134 10.71 -5.02 -11.72
N GLU A 135 12.01 -5.06 -12.04
CA GLU A 135 12.48 -5.42 -13.36
C GLU A 135 12.07 -6.85 -13.75
N GLN A 136 12.07 -7.80 -12.80
CA GLN A 136 11.58 -9.16 -13.04
C GLN A 136 10.09 -9.18 -13.39
N ALA A 137 9.25 -8.43 -12.65
CA ALA A 137 7.82 -8.32 -12.94
C ALA A 137 7.56 -7.68 -14.32
N VAL A 138 8.33 -6.67 -14.69
CA VAL A 138 8.30 -6.05 -16.02
C VAL A 138 8.65 -7.08 -17.11
N ARG A 139 9.78 -7.79 -16.95
CA ARG A 139 10.19 -8.84 -17.91
C ARG A 139 9.13 -9.93 -18.06
N LEU A 140 8.54 -10.39 -16.95
CA LEU A 140 7.49 -11.41 -16.96
C LEU A 140 6.24 -10.91 -17.70
N SER A 141 5.84 -9.67 -17.48
CA SER A 141 4.73 -9.02 -18.19
C SER A 141 4.98 -8.96 -19.70
N GLN A 142 6.15 -8.52 -20.11
CA GLN A 142 6.54 -8.43 -21.52
C GLN A 142 6.60 -9.81 -22.20
N GLN A 143 7.23 -10.79 -21.55
CA GLN A 143 7.38 -12.16 -22.10
C GLN A 143 6.04 -12.88 -22.22
N SER A 144 5.18 -12.73 -21.22
CA SER A 144 3.84 -13.35 -21.22
C SER A 144 2.80 -12.55 -22.04
N LYS A 145 3.14 -11.32 -22.46
CA LYS A 145 2.25 -10.37 -23.13
C LYS A 145 1.00 -10.07 -22.30
N LYS A 146 1.16 -9.96 -21.00
CA LYS A 146 0.08 -9.68 -20.05
C LYS A 146 0.25 -8.30 -19.42
N PRO A 147 -0.85 -7.58 -19.15
CA PRO A 147 -0.79 -6.32 -18.41
C PRO A 147 -0.15 -6.51 -17.03
N LEU A 148 0.67 -5.53 -16.63
CA LEU A 148 1.25 -5.44 -15.29
C LEU A 148 0.34 -4.63 -14.38
N PHE A 149 -0.05 -5.19 -13.24
CA PHE A 149 -0.70 -4.47 -12.14
C PHE A 149 0.28 -4.36 -10.98
N ILE A 150 0.22 -3.24 -10.25
CA ILE A 150 1.06 -3.05 -9.07
C ILE A 150 0.17 -2.64 -7.90
N THR A 151 0.41 -3.20 -6.73
CA THR A 151 -0.39 -2.90 -5.54
C THR A 151 0.43 -2.88 -4.26
N GLY A 152 -0.12 -2.29 -3.23
CA GLY A 152 0.43 -2.30 -1.87
C GLY A 152 -0.44 -1.53 -0.89
N HIS A 153 -0.21 -1.79 0.38
CA HIS A 153 -0.86 -1.13 1.50
C HIS A 153 0.19 -0.38 2.33
N SER A 154 -0.15 0.80 2.85
CA SER A 154 0.75 1.56 3.74
C SER A 154 2.07 1.94 3.04
N LEU A 155 3.23 1.63 3.66
CA LEU A 155 4.55 1.74 3.02
C LEU A 155 4.57 1.01 1.67
N GLY A 156 3.97 -0.19 1.59
CA GLY A 156 3.89 -0.96 0.35
C GLY A 156 3.19 -0.21 -0.78
N ALA A 157 2.22 0.66 -0.46
CA ALA A 157 1.57 1.52 -1.45
C ALA A 157 2.52 2.61 -1.98
N ALA A 158 3.38 3.18 -1.13
CA ALA A 158 4.43 4.10 -1.57
C ALA A 158 5.46 3.39 -2.47
N LEU A 159 5.82 2.15 -2.12
CA LEU A 159 6.71 1.31 -2.93
C LEU A 159 6.06 0.93 -4.27
N ALA A 160 4.76 0.66 -4.30
CA ALA A 160 4.01 0.42 -5.53
C ALA A 160 4.07 1.61 -6.49
N ALA A 161 3.95 2.84 -5.98
CA ALA A 161 4.10 4.05 -6.78
C ALA A 161 5.54 4.18 -7.33
N LEU A 162 6.56 3.96 -6.51
CA LEU A 162 7.96 4.02 -6.97
C LEU A 162 8.29 2.90 -7.97
N ALA A 163 7.76 1.70 -7.78
CA ALA A 163 7.89 0.59 -8.72
C ALA A 163 7.23 0.91 -10.08
N ALA A 164 6.07 1.55 -10.06
CA ALA A 164 5.41 2.00 -11.29
C ALA A 164 6.28 3.02 -12.06
N GLN A 165 6.97 3.92 -11.34
CA GLN A 165 7.89 4.85 -11.99
C GLN A 165 9.12 4.14 -12.59
N ILE A 166 9.63 3.09 -11.94
CA ILE A 166 10.69 2.25 -12.51
C ILE A 166 10.19 1.55 -13.78
N ALA A 167 9.04 0.90 -13.72
CA ALA A 167 8.43 0.21 -14.86
C ALA A 167 8.17 1.17 -16.05
N LEU A 168 7.73 2.39 -15.79
CA LEU A 168 7.58 3.43 -16.83
C LEU A 168 8.91 3.78 -17.49
N LYS A 169 9.98 3.92 -16.69
CA LYS A 169 11.33 4.20 -17.22
C LYS A 169 11.88 3.06 -18.07
N GLU A 170 11.51 1.82 -17.76
CA GLU A 170 11.82 0.62 -18.56
C GLU A 170 10.95 0.52 -19.83
N GLY A 171 10.14 1.54 -20.14
CA GLY A 171 9.25 1.54 -21.30
C GLY A 171 8.04 0.61 -21.18
N SER A 172 7.71 0.15 -19.98
CA SER A 172 6.62 -0.78 -19.72
C SER A 172 5.74 -0.30 -18.55
N PRO A 173 5.00 0.80 -18.72
CA PRO A 173 4.14 1.31 -17.66
C PRO A 173 3.12 0.26 -17.22
N PRO A 174 2.76 0.20 -15.93
CA PRO A 174 1.71 -0.69 -15.48
C PRO A 174 0.35 -0.29 -16.07
N SER A 175 -0.55 -1.26 -16.22
CA SER A 175 -1.95 -0.99 -16.61
C SER A 175 -2.72 -0.29 -15.51
N ALA A 176 -2.43 -0.60 -14.25
CA ALA A 176 -2.96 0.12 -13.11
C ALA A 176 -2.10 -0.06 -11.85
N VAL A 177 -2.15 0.94 -10.97
CA VAL A 177 -1.61 0.91 -9.61
C VAL A 177 -2.76 1.11 -8.63
N TYR A 178 -2.94 0.16 -7.72
CA TYR A 178 -3.91 0.26 -6.63
C TYR A 178 -3.17 0.42 -5.31
N ALA A 179 -3.34 1.54 -4.66
CA ALA A 179 -2.58 1.95 -3.49
C ALA A 179 -3.52 2.23 -2.31
N PHE A 180 -3.41 1.44 -1.24
CA PHE A 180 -4.29 1.51 -0.08
C PHE A 180 -3.59 2.19 1.09
N GLY A 181 -4.18 3.24 1.64
CA GLY A 181 -3.58 4.00 2.74
C GLY A 181 -2.20 4.57 2.41
N MET A 182 -1.99 5.01 1.18
CA MET A 182 -0.69 5.45 0.68
C MET A 182 -0.26 6.77 1.32
N PRO A 183 0.94 6.85 1.96
CA PRO A 183 1.53 8.11 2.39
C PRO A 183 1.96 8.97 1.21
N ARG A 184 2.27 10.27 1.45
CA ARG A 184 2.86 11.14 0.43
C ARG A 184 4.30 10.73 0.17
N VAL A 185 4.61 10.38 -1.08
CA VAL A 185 5.89 9.76 -1.45
C VAL A 185 6.99 10.78 -1.66
N GLY A 186 6.66 11.95 -2.21
CA GLY A 186 7.63 12.98 -2.56
C GLY A 186 7.01 14.35 -2.68
N GLY A 187 7.80 15.33 -3.10
CA GLY A 187 7.39 16.70 -3.27
C GLY A 187 6.81 17.00 -4.66
N GLU A 188 6.79 18.30 -5.01
CA GLU A 188 6.13 18.77 -6.23
C GLU A 188 6.78 18.27 -7.52
N LYS A 189 8.12 18.13 -7.53
CA LYS A 189 8.83 17.62 -8.72
C LYS A 189 8.53 16.16 -8.98
N PHE A 190 8.53 15.34 -7.90
CA PHE A 190 8.12 13.94 -7.98
C PHE A 190 6.69 13.82 -8.47
N LYS A 191 5.76 14.56 -7.85
CA LYS A 191 4.34 14.58 -8.24
C LYS A 191 4.16 14.90 -9.71
N SER A 192 4.73 16.03 -10.17
CA SER A 192 4.55 16.48 -11.57
C SER A 192 5.09 15.44 -12.56
N SER A 193 6.27 14.87 -12.29
CA SER A 193 6.87 13.84 -13.13
C SER A 193 6.08 12.53 -13.13
N TYR A 194 5.58 12.12 -11.97
CA TYR A 194 4.79 10.90 -11.80
C TYR A 194 3.44 11.02 -12.50
N ASP A 195 2.70 12.09 -12.20
CA ASP A 195 1.34 12.28 -12.69
C ASP A 195 1.27 12.46 -14.21
N ALA A 196 2.32 13.00 -14.83
CA ALA A 196 2.41 13.12 -16.28
C ALA A 196 2.34 11.77 -17.01
N GLY A 197 2.88 10.70 -16.44
CA GLY A 197 2.90 9.36 -17.06
C GLY A 197 2.01 8.33 -16.40
N LEU A 198 1.76 8.47 -15.10
CA LEU A 198 1.13 7.44 -14.26
C LEU A 198 -0.09 7.92 -13.48
N GLY A 199 -0.34 9.24 -13.44
CA GLY A 199 -1.41 9.79 -12.61
C GLY A 199 -2.79 9.25 -12.95
N ALA A 200 -3.09 9.03 -14.23
CA ALA A 200 -4.36 8.46 -14.69
C ALA A 200 -4.50 6.96 -14.36
N LEU A 201 -3.39 6.25 -14.17
CA LEU A 201 -3.31 4.82 -13.92
C LEU A 201 -3.19 4.48 -12.43
N THR A 202 -3.07 5.49 -11.57
CA THR A 202 -2.84 5.30 -10.12
C THR A 202 -4.08 5.67 -9.33
N TYR A 203 -4.60 4.69 -8.61
CA TYR A 203 -5.80 4.79 -7.79
C TYR A 203 -5.43 4.61 -6.32
N ARG A 204 -5.56 5.70 -5.55
CA ARG A 204 -5.37 5.69 -4.11
C ARG A 204 -6.72 5.50 -3.42
N LEU A 205 -6.83 4.49 -2.59
CA LEU A 205 -8.01 4.29 -1.75
C LEU A 205 -7.68 4.73 -0.32
N VAL A 206 -8.56 5.54 0.26
CA VAL A 206 -8.40 6.07 1.63
C VAL A 206 -9.68 5.79 2.40
N HIS A 207 -9.56 5.00 3.48
CA HIS A 207 -10.67 4.68 4.37
C HIS A 207 -10.71 5.63 5.57
N GLY A 208 -11.87 6.18 5.87
CA GLY A 208 -12.11 6.97 7.06
C GLY A 208 -11.15 8.15 7.25
N ILE A 209 -10.56 8.21 8.42
CA ILE A 209 -9.59 9.23 8.82
C ILE A 209 -8.16 8.70 8.88
N ASP A 210 -7.83 7.72 8.05
CA ASP A 210 -6.49 7.11 7.95
C ASP A 210 -5.38 8.16 8.03
N LEU A 211 -4.60 8.11 9.14
CA LEU A 211 -3.52 9.06 9.40
C LEU A 211 -2.34 8.87 8.45
N VAL A 212 -2.08 7.64 8.00
CA VAL A 212 -0.93 7.34 7.13
C VAL A 212 -1.09 7.97 5.78
N ALA A 213 -2.29 7.95 5.24
CA ALA A 213 -2.60 8.64 3.99
C ALA A 213 -2.37 10.17 4.08
N ARG A 214 -2.07 10.71 5.28
CA ARG A 214 -1.90 12.15 5.51
C ARG A 214 -0.45 12.56 5.79
N VAL A 215 0.46 11.60 5.93
CA VAL A 215 1.87 11.85 6.23
C VAL A 215 2.76 11.52 5.03
N PRO A 216 3.94 12.15 4.90
CA PRO A 216 4.34 13.39 5.55
C PRO A 216 3.38 14.53 5.22
N PRO A 217 3.26 15.55 6.08
CA PRO A 217 2.26 16.60 5.88
C PRO A 217 2.58 17.48 4.65
N SER A 218 1.53 18.00 3.99
CA SER A 218 1.66 18.81 2.77
C SER A 218 2.40 20.13 3.01
N PHE A 219 2.31 20.71 4.22
CA PHE A 219 3.08 21.90 4.58
C PHE A 219 4.60 21.66 4.64
N ALA A 220 5.03 20.40 4.80
CA ALA A 220 6.44 20.00 4.69
C ALA A 220 6.92 19.81 3.23
N GLY A 221 6.08 20.19 2.26
CA GLY A 221 6.41 20.13 0.83
C GLY A 221 6.05 18.82 0.14
N PHE A 222 5.51 17.82 0.86
CA PHE A 222 5.11 16.54 0.29
C PHE A 222 3.74 16.61 -0.41
N ARG A 223 3.57 15.83 -1.47
CA ARG A 223 2.38 15.81 -2.32
C ARG A 223 1.92 14.39 -2.59
N HIS A 224 0.62 14.25 -2.79
CA HIS A 224 0.04 13.04 -3.34
C HIS A 224 0.15 12.99 -4.86
N VAL A 225 0.15 11.76 -5.38
CA VAL A 225 0.11 11.44 -6.81
C VAL A 225 -1.15 10.63 -7.14
N GLY A 226 -1.50 10.55 -8.41
CA GLY A 226 -2.65 9.77 -8.86
C GLY A 226 -3.99 10.35 -8.42
N ARG A 227 -5.02 9.52 -8.46
CA ARG A 227 -6.42 9.87 -8.16
C ARG A 227 -6.86 9.19 -6.87
N VAL A 228 -7.69 9.82 -6.07
CA VAL A 228 -8.18 9.26 -4.81
C VAL A 228 -9.66 8.90 -4.89
N LEU A 229 -10.00 7.75 -4.32
CA LEU A 229 -11.33 7.35 -3.90
C LEU A 229 -11.32 7.26 -2.37
N GLN A 230 -12.16 8.05 -1.72
CA GLN A 230 -12.27 8.06 -0.27
C GLN A 230 -13.65 7.57 0.16
N CYS A 231 -13.72 6.77 1.22
CA CYS A 231 -14.97 6.44 1.90
C CYS A 231 -14.92 6.88 3.37
N GLY A 232 -16.08 7.04 4.00
CA GLY A 232 -16.18 7.34 5.44
C GLY A 232 -15.76 6.16 6.31
N ALA A 233 -15.45 6.42 7.57
CA ALA A 233 -15.17 5.37 8.55
C ALA A 233 -16.36 4.42 8.68
N GLY A 234 -16.10 3.11 8.54
CA GLY A 234 -17.13 2.06 8.55
C GLY A 234 -18.04 2.04 7.31
N ALA A 235 -17.80 2.90 6.33
CA ALA A 235 -18.50 2.87 5.04
C ALA A 235 -17.77 1.95 4.06
N LYS A 236 -18.47 1.60 2.97
CA LYS A 236 -17.89 0.85 1.85
C LYS A 236 -17.40 1.81 0.76
N PHE A 237 -16.38 1.37 0.03
CA PHE A 237 -16.02 2.03 -1.21
C PHE A 237 -17.11 1.81 -2.25
N ASP A 238 -17.57 2.89 -2.82
CA ASP A 238 -18.58 2.87 -3.87
C ASP A 238 -17.89 3.10 -5.23
N GLY A 239 -17.98 2.13 -6.11
CA GLY A 239 -17.44 2.23 -7.46
C GLY A 239 -18.12 3.29 -8.33
N ALA A 240 -19.30 3.77 -7.94
CA ALA A 240 -20.01 4.86 -8.59
C ALA A 240 -19.52 6.24 -8.13
N THR A 241 -18.84 6.35 -6.99
CA THR A 241 -18.25 7.60 -6.50
C THR A 241 -17.15 8.05 -7.46
N PRO A 242 -17.20 9.28 -8.00
CA PRO A 242 -16.16 9.76 -8.89
C PRO A 242 -14.81 9.83 -8.20
N LEU A 243 -13.77 9.37 -8.91
CA LEU A 243 -12.40 9.61 -8.49
C LEU A 243 -12.09 11.11 -8.53
N SER A 244 -11.28 11.57 -7.58
CA SER A 244 -10.78 12.94 -7.59
C SER A 244 -9.98 13.25 -8.87
N PRO A 245 -9.75 14.54 -9.20
CA PRO A 245 -8.73 14.92 -10.15
C PRO A 245 -7.35 14.36 -9.79
N ILE A 246 -6.50 14.19 -10.81
CA ILE A 246 -5.13 13.68 -10.61
C ILE A 246 -4.35 14.60 -9.66
N GLY A 247 -3.66 13.99 -8.70
CA GLY A 247 -2.81 14.67 -7.74
C GLY A 247 -3.55 15.54 -6.74
N SER A 248 -4.84 15.29 -6.53
CA SER A 248 -5.59 15.98 -5.47
C SER A 248 -5.02 15.63 -4.11
N ASP A 249 -4.66 16.65 -3.35
CA ASP A 249 -4.51 16.56 -1.89
C ASP A 249 -5.89 16.77 -1.26
N ASP A 250 -6.19 16.06 -0.20
CA ASP A 250 -7.41 16.26 0.56
C ASP A 250 -7.33 17.62 1.29
N PRO A 251 -8.14 18.62 0.92
CA PRO A 251 -8.07 19.95 1.53
C PRO A 251 -8.63 20.01 2.95
N SER A 252 -9.35 18.98 3.41
CA SER A 252 -10.17 19.07 4.61
C SER A 252 -9.41 18.92 5.94
N PHE A 253 -8.08 18.69 5.95
CA PHE A 253 -7.35 18.30 7.16
C PHE A 253 -6.10 19.10 7.53
N GLY A 254 -5.76 20.15 6.81
CA GLY A 254 -4.56 20.98 7.08
C GLY A 254 -4.56 21.63 8.47
N GLU A 255 -5.72 21.87 9.06
CA GLU A 255 -5.84 22.63 10.32
C GLU A 255 -5.90 21.74 11.59
N GLN A 256 -6.18 20.44 11.48
CA GLN A 256 -6.36 19.56 12.64
C GLN A 256 -5.13 18.69 12.98
N LEU A 257 -4.16 18.60 12.08
CA LEU A 257 -2.96 17.77 12.23
C LEU A 257 -2.14 17.98 13.51
N PRO A 258 -1.87 19.23 13.99
CA PRO A 258 -1.04 19.42 15.19
C PRO A 258 -1.65 18.83 16.45
N ASN A 259 -2.98 18.85 16.58
CA ASN A 259 -3.68 18.33 17.74
C ASN A 259 -3.88 16.81 17.68
N MET A 260 -4.03 16.24 16.49
CA MET A 260 -4.15 14.79 16.29
C MET A 260 -2.82 14.09 16.53
N PHE A 261 -1.69 14.63 16.06
CA PHE A 261 -0.36 14.10 16.34
C PHE A 261 -0.06 14.04 17.85
N ARG A 262 -0.41 15.10 18.61
CA ARG A 262 -0.21 15.11 20.08
C ARG A 262 -1.05 14.08 20.83
N ARG A 263 -2.27 13.77 20.35
CA ARG A 263 -3.18 12.81 21.01
C ARG A 263 -2.96 11.37 20.56
N GLY A 264 -2.79 11.12 19.25
CA GLY A 264 -2.65 9.78 18.72
C GLY A 264 -1.28 9.16 19.00
N VAL A 265 -0.20 9.89 18.72
CA VAL A 265 1.17 9.41 18.93
C VAL A 265 1.50 9.25 20.42
N GLY A 266 1.00 10.12 21.29
CA GLY A 266 1.23 10.02 22.74
C GLY A 266 0.69 8.73 23.36
N ASN A 267 -0.44 8.22 22.90
CA ASN A 267 -1.05 7.00 23.42
C ASN A 267 -0.45 5.70 22.85
N VAL A 268 0.08 5.76 21.62
CA VAL A 268 0.79 4.63 21.00
C VAL A 268 2.22 4.51 21.53
N LEU A 269 2.86 5.62 21.90
CA LEU A 269 4.22 5.66 22.44
C LEU A 269 4.36 5.01 23.83
N THR A 270 3.28 4.77 24.57
CA THR A 270 3.35 4.16 25.91
C THR A 270 3.46 2.63 25.90
N GLY A 271 3.50 1.98 24.73
CA GLY A 271 3.85 0.54 24.60
C GLY A 271 2.89 -0.47 25.27
N HIS A 272 1.83 -0.01 25.92
CA HIS A 272 0.96 -0.87 26.73
C HIS A 272 -0.27 -1.42 25.98
N ILE A 273 -0.49 -1.04 24.73
CA ILE A 273 -1.70 -1.40 23.98
C ILE A 273 -1.47 -2.59 23.02
N LEU A 274 -0.23 -2.97 22.75
CA LEU A 274 0.10 -3.87 21.64
C LEU A 274 0.84 -5.15 22.05
N SER A 275 0.52 -5.76 23.19
CA SER A 275 0.95 -7.13 23.49
C SER A 275 -0.16 -8.10 23.08
N PRO A 276 -0.01 -8.86 22.00
CA PRO A 276 -1.03 -9.79 21.56
C PRO A 276 -1.02 -11.06 22.39
N THR A 277 -2.14 -11.43 22.93
CA THR A 277 -2.37 -12.76 23.52
C THR A 277 -3.32 -13.54 22.59
N GLY A 278 -2.76 -14.31 21.65
CA GLY A 278 -3.44 -15.36 20.93
C GLY A 278 -4.07 -14.99 19.58
N PRO A 279 -4.18 -15.96 18.66
CA PRO A 279 -4.79 -15.77 17.36
C PRO A 279 -6.30 -15.56 17.47
N GLY A 280 -6.84 -14.55 16.78
CA GLY A 280 -8.29 -14.40 16.57
C GLY A 280 -9.06 -13.57 17.60
N THR A 281 -8.45 -12.86 18.55
CA THR A 281 -9.17 -12.19 19.65
C THR A 281 -9.03 -10.66 19.67
N PHE A 282 -9.10 -10.00 18.49
CA PHE A 282 -9.02 -8.54 18.46
C PHE A 282 -10.36 -7.81 18.72
N GLY A 283 -11.50 -8.47 18.67
CA GLY A 283 -12.79 -7.82 18.81
C GLY A 283 -12.94 -6.85 20.00
N PRO A 284 -12.56 -7.22 21.25
CA PRO A 284 -12.66 -6.30 22.38
C PRO A 284 -11.58 -5.23 22.44
N LEU A 285 -10.34 -5.54 22.00
CA LEU A 285 -9.20 -4.62 22.05
C LEU A 285 -9.22 -3.58 20.94
N PHE A 286 -9.88 -3.86 19.83
CA PHE A 286 -10.07 -2.95 18.70
C PHE A 286 -10.73 -1.62 19.10
N ARG A 287 -11.52 -1.61 20.17
CA ARG A 287 -12.17 -0.40 20.69
C ARG A 287 -11.19 0.60 21.31
N PHE A 288 -9.99 0.17 21.66
CA PHE A 288 -8.98 1.02 22.28
C PHE A 288 -7.95 1.57 21.28
N ILE A 289 -7.95 1.09 20.02
CA ILE A 289 -7.11 1.64 18.96
C ILE A 289 -7.72 2.95 18.49
N PRO A 290 -6.93 4.05 18.46
CA PRO A 290 -7.42 5.33 17.94
C PRO A 290 -7.99 5.15 16.52
N PRO A 291 -9.13 5.81 16.20
CA PRO A 291 -9.79 5.67 14.89
C PRO A 291 -8.84 5.91 13.72
N GLU A 292 -7.92 6.86 13.85
CA GLU A 292 -6.95 7.23 12.83
C GLU A 292 -5.96 6.10 12.49
N ILE A 293 -5.66 5.24 13.46
CA ILE A 293 -4.81 4.05 13.28
C ILE A 293 -5.65 2.87 12.83
N ARG A 294 -6.83 2.69 13.43
CA ARG A 294 -7.76 1.63 13.06
C ARG A 294 -8.17 1.73 11.59
N ASP A 295 -8.50 2.93 11.13
CA ASP A 295 -8.91 3.17 9.74
C ASP A 295 -7.78 2.89 8.74
N HIS A 296 -6.54 2.81 9.21
CA HIS A 296 -5.38 2.43 8.40
C HIS A 296 -5.16 0.92 8.32
N LEU A 297 -5.68 0.12 9.24
CA LEU A 297 -5.45 -1.33 9.23
C LEU A 297 -6.05 -1.98 7.97
N GLN A 298 -5.41 -3.04 7.51
CA GLN A 298 -5.81 -3.76 6.29
C GLN A 298 -7.26 -4.23 6.33
N ASP A 299 -7.73 -4.70 7.50
CA ASP A 299 -9.09 -5.19 7.68
C ASP A 299 -10.14 -4.09 7.42
N SER A 300 -9.86 -2.84 7.77
CA SER A 300 -10.73 -1.71 7.43
C SER A 300 -10.88 -1.54 5.91
N TYR A 301 -9.80 -1.74 5.16
CA TYR A 301 -9.80 -1.63 3.70
C TYR A 301 -10.50 -2.81 3.03
N TRP A 302 -10.15 -4.06 3.41
CA TRP A 302 -10.81 -5.20 2.75
C TRP A 302 -12.30 -5.30 3.10
N GLN A 303 -12.70 -4.98 4.35
CA GLN A 303 -14.11 -4.92 4.74
C GLN A 303 -14.87 -3.86 3.95
N ALA A 304 -14.26 -2.70 3.72
CA ALA A 304 -14.84 -1.63 2.92
C ALA A 304 -14.96 -1.98 1.42
N LEU A 305 -14.22 -2.97 0.94
CA LEU A 305 -14.25 -3.49 -0.44
C LEU A 305 -15.07 -4.79 -0.60
N THR A 306 -15.52 -5.37 0.50
CA THR A 306 -16.39 -6.55 0.45
C THR A 306 -17.80 -6.12 0.00
N PRO A 307 -18.46 -6.82 -0.95
CA PRO A 307 -19.79 -6.51 -1.44
C PRO A 307 -20.85 -6.41 -0.36
#